data_cb4a99cd30c01941e81607e3324faeec
#
_entry.id   cb4a99cd30c01941e81607e3324faeec
#
_cell.length_a   1.000
_cell.length_b   1.000
_cell.length_c   1.000
_cell.angle_alpha   90.00
_cell.angle_beta   90.00
_cell.angle_gamma   90.00
#
_symmetry.space_group_name_H-M   'P 1'
#
loop_
_entity.id
_entity.type
_entity.pdbx_description
1 polymer ?
#
loop_
_entity_poly.entity_id
_entity_poly.type
_entity_poly.pdbx_seq_one_letter_code
_entity_poly.pdbx_strand_id
1 'polypeptide(L)'
;MVDRRDVASWLEGPGAQRTDAADDFPGRRLGLPRQGTGSVGRFGRRLVAVFIDWTMCQLVAYAAFGVTVGQGNSGSWAPLGIFAAENLLLLSTLGSTFGQRLLGLQLASVTGGRASVVQILLRTVLLCLAVPALIWDRDQRGLHDKAASTVLIRR
;
A
#
# COMPACT_ATOMS: atom_id res chain seq x y z
N MET A 1 -44.78 -31.78 4.99
CA MET A 1 -43.70 -32.28 5.86
C MET A 1 -42.55 -31.29 5.70
N VAL A 2 -42.36 -30.39 6.65
CA VAL A 2 -41.33 -29.36 6.56
C VAL A 2 -40.02 -30.00 6.94
N ASP A 3 -39.03 -29.95 6.01
CA ASP A 3 -37.75 -30.60 6.22
C ASP A 3 -36.90 -29.80 7.24
N ARG A 4 -36.15 -30.48 8.10
CA ARG A 4 -35.28 -29.87 9.10
C ARG A 4 -34.25 -28.91 8.47
N ARG A 5 -33.98 -29.06 7.19
CA ARG A 5 -33.09 -28.18 6.42
C ARG A 5 -33.72 -26.78 6.17
N ASP A 6 -35.04 -26.73 5.97
CA ASP A 6 -35.77 -25.48 5.73
C ASP A 6 -35.83 -24.60 6.99
N VAL A 7 -35.91 -25.24 8.19
CA VAL A 7 -35.92 -24.53 9.46
C VAL A 7 -34.52 -23.98 9.80
N ALA A 8 -33.45 -24.71 9.44
CA ALA A 8 -32.07 -24.24 9.67
C ALA A 8 -31.74 -22.98 8.83
N SER A 9 -32.23 -22.91 7.59
CA SER A 9 -31.99 -21.74 6.72
C SER A 9 -32.68 -20.47 7.21
N TRP A 10 -33.79 -20.60 7.96
CA TRP A 10 -34.49 -19.47 8.56
C TRP A 10 -33.80 -18.88 9.79
N LEU A 11 -33.07 -19.75 10.52
CA LEU A 11 -32.29 -19.33 11.70
C LEU A 11 -30.96 -18.67 11.31
N GLU A 12 -30.51 -18.86 10.09
CA GLU A 12 -29.24 -18.32 9.58
C GLU A 12 -29.36 -16.91 9.00
N GLY A 13 -30.42 -16.17 9.19
CA GLY A 13 -30.61 -14.78 8.78
C GLY A 13 -30.02 -14.39 7.40
N PRO A 14 -30.49 -13.32 6.74
CA PRO A 14 -30.04 -12.96 5.38
C PRO A 14 -28.57 -12.49 5.27
N GLY A 15 -27.78 -12.62 6.33
CA GLY A 15 -26.35 -12.27 6.39
C GLY A 15 -25.40 -13.44 6.60
N ALA A 16 -25.90 -14.67 6.81
CA ALA A 16 -25.07 -15.85 6.98
C ALA A 16 -24.69 -16.50 5.62
N GLN A 17 -24.22 -15.69 4.67
CA GLN A 17 -23.35 -16.24 3.66
C GLN A 17 -22.06 -16.62 4.38
N ARG A 18 -21.90 -17.91 4.67
CA ARG A 18 -20.58 -18.50 4.92
C ARG A 18 -19.71 -18.15 3.72
N THR A 19 -19.03 -17.02 3.81
CA THR A 19 -17.84 -16.80 3.01
C THR A 19 -16.87 -17.85 3.50
N ASP A 20 -16.76 -18.94 2.75
CA ASP A 20 -15.78 -19.98 3.00
C ASP A 20 -14.45 -19.32 3.25
N ALA A 21 -13.87 -19.54 4.45
CA ALA A 21 -12.59 -18.95 4.84
C ALA A 21 -11.46 -19.32 3.85
N ALA A 22 -11.70 -20.36 3.03
CA ALA A 22 -10.84 -20.78 1.92
C ALA A 22 -10.81 -19.78 0.74
N ASP A 23 -11.82 -18.91 0.63
CA ASP A 23 -11.98 -17.96 -0.48
C ASP A 23 -11.60 -16.51 -0.12
N ASP A 24 -11.25 -16.22 1.14
CA ASP A 24 -10.85 -14.88 1.58
C ASP A 24 -9.37 -14.64 1.23
N PHE A 25 -9.12 -13.85 0.19
CA PHE A 25 -7.78 -13.45 -0.24
C PHE A 25 -7.64 -11.93 -0.28
N PRO A 26 -6.43 -11.38 -0.09
CA PRO A 26 -6.19 -9.94 -0.13
C PRO A 26 -6.62 -9.33 -1.46
N GLY A 27 -7.48 -8.29 -1.41
CA GLY A 27 -8.00 -7.60 -2.59
C GLY A 27 -9.31 -8.15 -3.16
N ARG A 28 -9.89 -9.23 -2.61
CA ARG A 28 -11.21 -9.74 -3.03
C ARG A 28 -12.29 -8.65 -2.95
N ARG A 29 -12.30 -7.89 -1.85
CA ARG A 29 -13.26 -6.79 -1.63
C ARG A 29 -13.09 -5.63 -2.59
N LEU A 30 -11.92 -5.55 -3.25
CA LEU A 30 -11.57 -4.55 -4.23
C LEU A 30 -11.78 -5.06 -5.68
N GLY A 31 -12.30 -6.28 -5.85
CA GLY A 31 -12.45 -6.91 -7.17
C GLY A 31 -11.14 -7.26 -7.86
N LEU A 32 -10.03 -7.34 -7.11
CA LEU A 32 -8.70 -7.63 -7.65
C LEU A 32 -8.46 -9.15 -7.74
N PRO A 33 -7.68 -9.62 -8.72
CA PRO A 33 -7.40 -11.05 -8.88
C PRO A 33 -6.55 -11.60 -7.71
N ARG A 34 -6.73 -12.89 -7.41
CA ARG A 34 -6.01 -13.58 -6.34
C ARG A 34 -4.50 -13.60 -6.57
N GLN A 35 -4.06 -13.75 -7.82
CA GLN A 35 -2.66 -13.89 -8.21
C GLN A 35 -2.43 -13.29 -9.61
N GLY A 36 -1.17 -13.02 -9.93
CA GLY A 36 -0.79 -12.49 -11.23
C GLY A 36 -0.80 -10.96 -11.29
N THR A 37 -0.78 -10.44 -12.50
CA THR A 37 -0.86 -9.00 -12.79
C THR A 37 -2.19 -8.44 -12.29
N GLY A 38 -2.16 -7.29 -11.64
CA GLY A 38 -3.33 -6.66 -11.02
C GLY A 38 -3.65 -7.16 -9.61
N SER A 39 -3.05 -8.26 -9.13
CA SER A 39 -3.24 -8.71 -7.75
C SER A 39 -2.59 -7.77 -6.74
N VAL A 40 -3.08 -7.77 -5.49
CA VAL A 40 -2.49 -6.95 -4.41
C VAL A 40 -1.02 -7.31 -4.21
N GLY A 41 -0.18 -6.29 -4.16
CA GLY A 41 1.24 -6.45 -3.84
C GLY A 41 1.42 -7.00 -2.41
N ARG A 42 2.08 -8.14 -2.27
CA ARG A 42 2.32 -8.79 -0.97
C ARG A 42 3.16 -7.90 -0.06
N PHE A 43 2.92 -8.01 1.25
CA PHE A 43 3.59 -7.26 2.30
C PHE A 43 5.13 -7.22 2.13
N GLY A 44 5.78 -8.37 1.98
CA GLY A 44 7.24 -8.45 1.86
C GLY A 44 7.78 -7.61 0.70
N ARG A 45 7.13 -7.64 -0.47
CA ARG A 45 7.53 -6.80 -1.62
C ARG A 45 7.40 -5.31 -1.34
N ARG A 46 6.34 -4.90 -0.64
CA ARG A 46 6.13 -3.49 -0.26
C ARG A 46 7.20 -3.02 0.72
N LEU A 47 7.52 -3.86 1.72
CA LEU A 47 8.55 -3.56 2.70
C LEU A 47 9.93 -3.41 2.03
N VAL A 48 10.29 -4.34 1.15
CA VAL A 48 11.55 -4.26 0.38
C VAL A 48 11.56 -3.03 -0.54
N ALA A 49 10.43 -2.67 -1.17
CA ALA A 49 10.33 -1.46 -1.98
C ALA A 49 10.63 -0.20 -1.15
N VAL A 50 9.99 -0.04 -0.01
CA VAL A 50 10.23 1.11 0.89
C VAL A 50 11.67 1.14 1.38
N PHE A 51 12.26 -0.02 1.69
CA PHE A 51 13.66 -0.11 2.10
C PHE A 51 14.62 0.33 0.98
N ILE A 52 14.36 -0.06 -0.26
CA ILE A 52 15.14 0.39 -1.44
C ILE A 52 15.01 1.90 -1.61
N ASP A 53 13.78 2.43 -1.63
CA ASP A 53 13.51 3.86 -1.78
C ASP A 53 14.20 4.66 -0.67
N TRP A 54 14.09 4.22 0.59
CA TRP A 54 14.74 4.86 1.73
C TRP A 54 16.27 4.86 1.61
N THR A 55 16.87 3.73 1.21
CA THR A 55 18.32 3.61 1.01
C THR A 55 18.80 4.55 -0.10
N MET A 56 18.05 4.64 -1.20
CA MET A 56 18.36 5.56 -2.29
C MET A 56 18.29 7.02 -1.83
N CYS A 57 17.26 7.38 -1.06
CA CYS A 57 17.14 8.73 -0.50
C CYS A 57 18.29 9.08 0.46
N GLN A 58 18.75 8.12 1.26
CA GLN A 58 19.93 8.29 2.12
C GLN A 58 21.21 8.54 1.30
N LEU A 59 21.41 7.76 0.24
CA LEU A 59 22.56 7.94 -0.66
C LEU A 59 22.54 9.30 -1.35
N VAL A 60 21.37 9.75 -1.82
CA VAL A 60 21.20 11.08 -2.43
C VAL A 60 21.46 12.18 -1.39
N ALA A 61 20.95 12.04 -0.18
CA ALA A 61 21.18 13.00 0.91
C ALA A 61 22.67 13.10 1.26
N TYR A 62 23.35 11.97 1.32
CA TYR A 62 24.79 11.93 1.54
C TYR A 62 25.57 12.60 0.40
N ALA A 63 25.27 12.27 -0.84
CA ALA A 63 25.99 12.79 -2.02
C ALA A 63 25.74 14.28 -2.25
N ALA A 64 24.52 14.79 -2.02
CA ALA A 64 24.16 16.16 -2.29
C ALA A 64 24.42 17.10 -1.12
N PHE A 65 24.30 16.63 0.12
CA PHE A 65 24.34 17.48 1.33
C PHE A 65 25.38 17.03 2.35
N GLY A 66 26.12 15.94 2.13
CA GLY A 66 27.06 15.38 3.11
C GLY A 66 26.41 14.85 4.38
N VAL A 67 25.09 14.58 4.35
CA VAL A 67 24.33 14.14 5.53
C VAL A 67 24.59 12.66 5.80
N THR A 68 25.12 12.36 6.99
CA THR A 68 25.32 10.98 7.43
C THR A 68 24.25 10.55 8.43
N VAL A 69 23.96 9.25 8.46
CA VAL A 69 23.00 8.66 9.41
C VAL A 69 23.50 8.89 10.84
N GLY A 70 22.66 9.46 11.70
CA GLY A 70 22.97 9.68 13.13
C GLY A 70 23.56 11.05 13.47
N GLN A 71 23.80 11.92 12.52
CA GLN A 71 24.15 13.31 12.83
C GLN A 71 22.90 14.10 13.22
N GLY A 72 22.77 14.43 14.49
CA GLY A 72 21.63 15.17 15.09
C GLY A 72 21.57 16.66 14.72
N ASN A 73 21.79 16.99 13.46
CA ASN A 73 21.81 18.38 12.97
C ASN A 73 20.63 18.64 11.99
N SER A 74 20.40 19.89 11.60
CA SER A 74 19.32 20.29 10.69
C SER A 74 19.27 19.52 9.36
N GLY A 75 20.38 18.89 8.96
CA GLY A 75 20.45 17.99 7.81
C GLY A 75 19.75 16.63 7.98
N SER A 76 19.37 16.24 9.21
CA SER A 76 18.71 14.94 9.49
C SER A 76 17.37 14.76 8.78
N TRP A 77 16.72 15.86 8.39
CA TRP A 77 15.44 15.83 7.68
C TRP A 77 15.58 15.73 6.16
N ALA A 78 16.80 15.90 5.63
CA ALA A 78 17.03 15.87 4.18
C ALA A 78 16.61 14.52 3.55
N PRO A 79 16.95 13.34 4.08
CA PRO A 79 16.48 12.07 3.53
C PRO A 79 14.96 11.95 3.49
N LEU A 80 14.27 12.45 4.52
CA LEU A 80 12.81 12.44 4.58
C LEU A 80 12.19 13.38 3.54
N GLY A 81 12.76 14.56 3.35
CA GLY A 81 12.35 15.50 2.31
C GLY A 81 12.56 14.94 0.90
N ILE A 82 13.71 14.30 0.66
CA ILE A 82 14.00 13.62 -0.61
C ILE A 82 13.02 12.48 -0.84
N PHE A 83 12.74 11.66 0.17
CA PHE A 83 11.77 10.57 0.10
C PHE A 83 10.35 11.08 -0.21
N ALA A 84 9.93 12.19 0.42
CA ALA A 84 8.64 12.81 0.12
C ALA A 84 8.58 13.32 -1.33
N ALA A 85 9.65 14.01 -1.78
CA ALA A 85 9.74 14.53 -3.15
C ALA A 85 9.76 13.40 -4.18
N GLU A 86 10.53 12.33 -3.96
CA GLU A 86 10.54 11.14 -4.80
C GLU A 86 9.15 10.54 -4.94
N ASN A 87 8.47 10.30 -3.81
CA ASN A 87 7.12 9.74 -3.82
C ASN A 87 6.15 10.62 -4.61
N LEU A 88 6.14 11.95 -4.38
CA LEU A 88 5.26 12.87 -5.09
C LEU A 88 5.55 12.89 -6.59
N LEU A 89 6.80 13.00 -6.99
CA LEU A 89 7.20 13.09 -8.39
C LEU A 89 6.99 11.78 -9.14
N LEU A 90 7.51 10.66 -8.61
CA LEU A 90 7.46 9.38 -9.32
C LEU A 90 6.06 8.77 -9.31
N LEU A 91 5.29 8.89 -8.23
CA LEU A 91 3.93 8.37 -8.21
C LEU A 91 3.00 9.18 -9.11
N SER A 92 3.15 10.51 -9.19
CA SER A 92 2.33 11.34 -10.07
C SER A 92 2.64 11.14 -11.56
N THR A 93 3.90 10.89 -11.90
CA THR A 93 4.36 10.74 -13.29
C THR A 93 4.29 9.28 -13.75
N LEU A 94 4.92 8.36 -13.01
CA LEU A 94 5.11 6.97 -13.38
C LEU A 94 4.11 6.01 -12.70
N GLY A 95 3.40 6.46 -11.65
CA GLY A 95 2.50 5.65 -10.86
C GLY A 95 3.21 4.63 -9.96
N SER A 96 4.53 4.73 -9.80
CA SER A 96 5.34 3.85 -8.93
C SER A 96 6.62 4.55 -8.52
N THR A 97 7.09 4.34 -7.27
CA THR A 97 8.42 4.75 -6.84
C THR A 97 9.50 3.87 -7.47
N PHE A 98 10.75 4.23 -7.29
CA PHE A 98 11.87 3.46 -7.82
C PHE A 98 11.88 2.01 -7.31
N GLY A 99 11.81 1.81 -5.98
CA GLY A 99 11.76 0.47 -5.37
C GLY A 99 10.50 -0.30 -5.75
N GLN A 100 9.34 0.37 -5.84
CA GLN A 100 8.10 -0.26 -6.30
C GLN A 100 8.24 -0.76 -7.74
N ARG A 101 8.86 0.03 -8.61
CA ARG A 101 9.06 -0.32 -10.01
C ARG A 101 9.98 -1.52 -10.18
N LEU A 102 11.09 -1.58 -9.41
CA LEU A 102 12.01 -2.73 -9.39
C LEU A 102 11.31 -4.03 -8.97
N LEU A 103 10.35 -3.93 -8.06
CA LEU A 103 9.62 -5.09 -7.56
C LEU A 103 8.32 -5.38 -8.32
N GLY A 104 8.09 -4.70 -9.44
CA GLY A 104 6.90 -4.89 -10.26
C GLY A 104 5.62 -4.48 -9.55
N LEU A 105 5.66 -3.39 -8.76
CA LEU A 105 4.51 -2.82 -8.08
C LEU A 105 4.10 -1.49 -8.73
N GLN A 106 2.80 -1.21 -8.71
CA GLN A 106 2.23 0.03 -9.19
C GLN A 106 1.13 0.52 -8.25
N LEU A 107 1.05 1.83 -8.03
CA LEU A 107 -0.02 2.44 -7.26
C LEU A 107 -1.25 2.63 -8.14
N ALA A 108 -2.39 2.18 -7.65
CA ALA A 108 -3.70 2.37 -8.27
C ALA A 108 -4.69 2.98 -7.29
N SER A 109 -5.69 3.67 -7.80
CA SER A 109 -6.85 4.10 -7.00
C SER A 109 -7.77 2.91 -6.77
N VAL A 110 -8.40 2.84 -5.59
CA VAL A 110 -9.43 1.83 -5.28
C VAL A 110 -10.66 2.00 -6.19
N THR A 111 -10.93 3.21 -6.64
CA THR A 111 -12.02 3.52 -7.58
C THR A 111 -11.70 3.16 -9.04
N GLY A 112 -10.52 2.61 -9.28
CA GLY A 112 -10.02 2.27 -10.61
C GLY A 112 -9.13 3.36 -11.21
N GLY A 113 -8.18 2.94 -12.05
CA GLY A 113 -7.27 3.85 -12.74
C GLY A 113 -6.10 4.35 -11.90
N ARG A 114 -5.50 5.47 -12.32
CA ARG A 114 -4.36 6.10 -11.64
C ARG A 114 -4.80 6.82 -10.38
N ALA A 115 -3.96 6.77 -9.35
CA ALA A 115 -4.15 7.57 -8.15
C ALA A 115 -4.07 9.08 -8.47
N SER A 116 -4.98 9.87 -7.89
CA SER A 116 -4.96 11.33 -8.03
C SER A 116 -3.80 11.94 -7.24
N VAL A 117 -3.39 13.17 -7.60
CA VAL A 117 -2.33 13.89 -6.89
C VAL A 117 -2.66 14.08 -5.41
N VAL A 118 -3.92 14.32 -5.07
CA VAL A 118 -4.38 14.46 -3.68
C VAL A 118 -4.21 13.15 -2.91
N GLN A 119 -4.57 12.02 -3.54
CA GLN A 119 -4.37 10.69 -2.93
C GLN A 119 -2.89 10.39 -2.71
N ILE A 120 -2.03 10.75 -3.67
CA ILE A 120 -0.58 10.58 -3.57
C ILE A 120 -0.02 11.45 -2.45
N LEU A 121 -0.44 12.73 -2.37
CA LEU A 121 -0.02 13.66 -1.31
C LEU A 121 -0.40 13.13 0.07
N LEU A 122 -1.66 12.81 0.28
CA LEU A 122 -2.17 12.27 1.55
C LEU A 122 -1.41 11.00 1.96
N ARG A 123 -1.24 10.08 1.02
CA ARG A 123 -0.47 8.85 1.22
C ARG A 123 0.98 9.15 1.64
N THR A 124 1.64 10.06 0.95
CA THR A 124 3.05 10.40 1.20
C THR A 124 3.24 11.06 2.58
N VAL A 125 2.37 11.99 2.95
CA VAL A 125 2.38 12.61 4.28
C VAL A 125 2.21 11.55 5.38
N LEU A 126 1.21 10.66 5.24
CA LEU A 126 0.98 9.59 6.19
C LEU A 126 2.14 8.58 6.24
N LEU A 127 2.78 8.31 5.11
CA LEU A 127 3.96 7.43 5.05
C LEU A 127 5.17 8.06 5.76
N CYS A 128 5.38 9.37 5.61
CA CYS A 128 6.42 10.12 6.32
C CYS A 128 6.22 10.14 7.84
N LEU A 129 4.97 10.05 8.32
CA LEU A 129 4.68 9.90 9.75
C LEU A 129 5.03 8.50 10.29
N ALA A 130 5.38 7.55 9.46
CA ALA A 130 5.76 6.16 9.73
C ALA A 130 4.71 5.31 10.48
N VAL A 131 4.05 5.84 11.49
CA VAL A 131 3.07 5.11 12.33
C VAL A 131 1.93 4.49 11.51
N PRO A 132 1.27 5.23 10.59
CA PRO A 132 0.21 4.65 9.75
C PRO A 132 0.72 3.59 8.75
N ALA A 133 2.03 3.58 8.47
CA ALA A 133 2.62 2.60 7.56
C ALA A 133 2.77 1.22 8.21
N LEU A 134 2.85 1.16 9.55
CA LEU A 134 3.02 -0.08 10.32
C LEU A 134 1.70 -0.80 10.61
N ILE A 135 0.57 -0.12 10.45
CA ILE A 135 -0.76 -0.70 10.69
C ILE A 135 -1.33 -1.21 9.37
N TRP A 136 -1.70 -2.49 9.33
CA TRP A 136 -2.13 -3.21 8.12
C TRP A 136 -3.55 -3.73 8.25
N ASP A 137 -4.30 -3.66 7.14
CA ASP A 137 -5.65 -4.22 7.03
C ASP A 137 -5.62 -5.67 6.51
N ARG A 138 -6.75 -6.38 6.60
CA ARG A 138 -6.94 -7.73 6.05
C ARG A 138 -6.61 -7.82 4.55
N ASP A 139 -6.83 -6.75 3.80
CA ASP A 139 -6.46 -6.63 2.38
C ASP A 139 -4.98 -6.35 2.15
N GLN A 140 -4.12 -6.49 3.18
CA GLN A 140 -2.69 -6.17 3.14
C GLN A 140 -2.42 -4.73 2.68
N ARG A 141 -3.33 -3.79 2.98
CA ARG A 141 -3.13 -2.36 2.78
C ARG A 141 -2.61 -1.72 4.06
N GLY A 142 -1.58 -0.90 3.95
CA GLY A 142 -1.20 -0.03 5.06
C GLY A 142 -2.29 1.01 5.33
N LEU A 143 -2.38 1.51 6.55
CA LEU A 143 -3.38 2.52 6.92
C LEU A 143 -3.25 3.80 6.06
N HIS A 144 -2.02 4.16 5.64
CA HIS A 144 -1.75 5.25 4.71
C HIS A 144 -2.37 5.02 3.31
N ASP A 145 -2.34 3.78 2.81
CA ASP A 145 -2.99 3.42 1.55
C ASP A 145 -4.51 3.43 1.68
N LYS A 146 -5.02 2.94 2.81
CA LYS A 146 -6.47 2.91 3.09
C LYS A 146 -7.03 4.32 3.21
N ALA A 147 -6.39 5.20 3.97
CA ALA A 147 -6.81 6.59 4.15
C ALA A 147 -6.78 7.38 2.83
N ALA A 148 -5.79 7.10 1.96
CA ALA A 148 -5.70 7.70 0.63
C ALA A 148 -6.58 7.02 -0.43
N SER A 149 -7.34 5.97 -0.08
CA SER A 149 -8.13 5.17 -1.04
C SER A 149 -7.29 4.66 -2.21
N THR A 150 -6.08 4.19 -1.89
CA THR A 150 -5.13 3.63 -2.86
C THR A 150 -4.81 2.17 -2.54
N VAL A 151 -4.25 1.47 -3.51
CA VAL A 151 -3.78 0.09 -3.38
C VAL A 151 -2.53 -0.11 -4.23
N LEU A 152 -1.54 -0.84 -3.71
CA LEU A 152 -0.39 -1.29 -4.50
C LEU A 152 -0.72 -2.62 -5.14
N ILE A 153 -0.70 -2.66 -6.47
CA ILE A 153 -0.96 -3.84 -7.29
C ILE A 153 0.31 -4.31 -7.99
N ARG A 154 0.34 -5.57 -8.36
CA ARG A 154 1.41 -6.13 -9.19
C ARG A 154 1.21 -5.71 -10.65
N ARG A 155 2.30 -5.34 -11.27
CA ARG A 155 2.37 -4.97 -12.68
C ARG A 155 2.53 -6.17 -13.59
#